data_fffa537a8ec35b31d763645d77c0b7fc
#
_entry.id   fffa537a8ec35b31d763645d77c0b7fc
#
_cell.length_a   1.000
_cell.length_b   1.000
_cell.length_c   1.000
_cell.angle_alpha   90.00
_cell.angle_beta   90.00
_cell.angle_gamma   90.00
#
_symmetry.space_group_name_H-M   'P 1'
#
loop_
_entity.id
_entity.type
_entity.pdbx_description
1 polymer ?
#
loop_
_entity_poly.entity_id
_entity_poly.type
_entity_poly.pdbx_seq_one_letter_code
_entity_poly.pdbx_strand_id
1 'polypeptide(L)'
;VRVRARKKSNHVYGTSSTISVKTLGGAIISSCGNFVADASSVNLSMRVTVYNASYSNYITIKNGSTTYLSLAGRTWATGTSDRSITLSASERTTLLNAMANLKSFTATIQLVTKSGTTQIGNVSTCTCTISTTQSASGPTISRFTFADSYTTTTAITGNDQVLIQGYSKLTVTPGTATSKNGASIVSYSAVCSGVTKSNTTGAALALGEIGTSGTRDITLTVTDSRGYTASVTKSVTVVAYSKPKINSASLRRTNDIETEMQLVFDGSISPITVGGTQKNSLLYVR
;
A
#
# COMPACT_ATOMS: atom_id res chain seq x y z
N VAL A 1 -9.46 -57.69 8.24
CA VAL A 1 -10.55 -58.69 8.47
C VAL A 1 -9.91 -60.06 8.42
N ARG A 2 -10.11 -60.88 9.46
CA ARG A 2 -9.63 -62.25 9.50
C ARG A 2 -10.77 -63.19 9.06
N VAL A 3 -10.59 -63.87 7.94
CA VAL A 3 -11.54 -64.88 7.49
C VAL A 3 -11.01 -66.27 7.80
N ARG A 4 -11.80 -67.08 8.47
CA ARG A 4 -11.46 -68.50 8.73
C ARG A 4 -12.46 -69.38 8.00
N ALA A 5 -11.93 -70.32 7.21
CA ALA A 5 -12.78 -71.39 6.65
C ALA A 5 -13.10 -72.43 7.72
N ARG A 6 -14.38 -72.85 7.81
CA ARG A 6 -14.84 -73.91 8.74
C ARG A 6 -15.28 -75.11 7.96
N LYS A 7 -14.71 -76.24 8.21
CA LYS A 7 -15.18 -77.51 7.64
C LYS A 7 -16.46 -77.95 8.34
N LYS A 8 -17.49 -78.28 7.57
CA LYS A 8 -18.87 -78.52 8.04
C LYS A 8 -19.05 -79.76 8.93
N SER A 9 -18.10 -80.74 8.96
CA SER A 9 -18.30 -82.06 9.57
C SER A 9 -17.50 -82.31 10.87
N ASN A 10 -16.45 -81.63 11.20
CA ASN A 10 -15.61 -81.97 12.35
C ASN A 10 -14.91 -80.79 13.07
N HIS A 11 -15.44 -79.62 12.97
CA HIS A 11 -14.94 -78.40 13.68
C HIS A 11 -13.44 -78.11 13.54
N VAL A 12 -12.74 -78.70 12.56
CA VAL A 12 -11.33 -78.41 12.28
C VAL A 12 -11.25 -77.08 11.52
N TYR A 13 -10.59 -76.15 12.11
CA TYR A 13 -10.31 -74.86 11.48
C TYR A 13 -9.09 -75.00 10.54
N GLY A 14 -9.25 -74.63 9.28
CA GLY A 14 -8.15 -74.50 8.37
C GLY A 14 -7.23 -73.34 8.77
N THR A 15 -6.03 -73.33 8.22
CA THR A 15 -5.09 -72.21 8.38
C THR A 15 -5.76 -70.87 8.03
N SER A 16 -5.70 -69.91 8.95
CA SER A 16 -6.24 -68.55 8.69
C SER A 16 -5.40 -67.83 7.64
N SER A 17 -5.94 -67.47 6.53
CA SER A 17 -5.35 -66.52 5.60
C SER A 17 -5.73 -65.10 6.04
N THR A 18 -4.75 -64.21 6.12
CA THR A 18 -5.01 -62.80 6.39
C THR A 18 -5.12 -62.08 5.05
N ILE A 19 -6.32 -61.60 4.72
CA ILE A 19 -6.52 -60.70 3.61
C ILE A 19 -6.24 -59.30 4.13
N SER A 20 -5.14 -58.69 3.71
CA SER A 20 -4.89 -57.27 3.98
C SER A 20 -5.74 -56.44 3.01
N VAL A 21 -6.85 -55.91 3.48
CA VAL A 21 -7.61 -54.92 2.74
C VAL A 21 -6.93 -53.59 2.95
N LYS A 22 -6.20 -53.10 1.96
CA LYS A 22 -5.64 -51.72 1.99
C LYS A 22 -6.81 -50.77 1.65
N THR A 23 -7.34 -50.11 2.64
CA THR A 23 -8.25 -48.98 2.40
C THR A 23 -7.44 -47.87 1.73
N LEU A 24 -7.82 -47.53 0.49
CA LEU A 24 -7.22 -46.40 -0.21
C LEU A 24 -7.56 -45.13 0.54
N GLY A 25 -6.55 -44.47 1.09
CA GLY A 25 -6.70 -43.18 1.77
C GLY A 25 -7.02 -42.04 0.79
N GLY A 26 -7.35 -40.88 1.33
CA GLY A 26 -7.38 -39.62 0.55
C GLY A 26 -5.99 -39.25 0.05
N ALA A 27 -5.92 -38.44 -1.00
CA ALA A 27 -4.66 -37.93 -1.51
C ALA A 27 -3.89 -37.11 -0.44
N ILE A 28 -2.56 -37.13 -0.54
CA ILE A 28 -1.67 -36.46 0.44
C ILE A 28 -0.80 -35.44 -0.29
N ILE A 29 -0.79 -34.20 0.22
CA ILE A 29 0.18 -33.17 -0.17
C ILE A 29 1.43 -33.35 0.69
N SER A 30 2.61 -33.47 0.08
CA SER A 30 3.89 -33.51 0.77
C SER A 30 4.60 -32.15 0.79
N SER A 31 4.34 -31.29 -0.20
CA SER A 31 4.88 -29.93 -0.25
C SER A 31 4.04 -29.04 -1.17
N CYS A 32 4.14 -27.71 -0.97
CA CYS A 32 3.63 -26.70 -1.87
C CYS A 32 4.62 -25.54 -2.03
N GLY A 33 4.65 -24.98 -3.24
CA GLY A 33 5.54 -23.88 -3.59
C GLY A 33 4.95 -22.50 -3.26
N ASN A 34 5.82 -21.57 -2.91
CA ASN A 34 5.44 -20.15 -2.77
C ASN A 34 5.06 -19.59 -4.14
N PHE A 35 4.17 -18.60 -4.15
CA PHE A 35 3.82 -17.90 -5.39
C PHE A 35 3.39 -16.45 -5.17
N VAL A 36 3.42 -15.69 -6.26
CA VAL A 36 3.04 -14.27 -6.31
C VAL A 36 1.64 -14.18 -6.94
N ALA A 37 0.65 -13.73 -6.18
CA ALA A 37 -0.76 -13.76 -6.56
C ALA A 37 -1.12 -12.76 -7.68
N ASP A 38 -0.35 -11.67 -7.83
CA ASP A 38 -0.54 -10.63 -8.85
C ASP A 38 0.38 -10.78 -10.08
N ALA A 39 1.06 -11.92 -10.22
CA ALA A 39 1.81 -12.24 -11.43
C ALA A 39 0.88 -12.42 -12.64
N SER A 40 1.41 -12.25 -13.86
CA SER A 40 0.65 -12.42 -15.11
C SER A 40 0.07 -13.83 -15.27
N SER A 41 0.80 -14.84 -14.80
CA SER A 41 0.34 -16.23 -14.67
C SER A 41 0.64 -16.72 -13.25
N VAL A 42 -0.35 -17.27 -12.58
CA VAL A 42 -0.26 -17.76 -11.21
C VAL A 42 -0.47 -19.24 -11.17
N ASN A 43 0.53 -19.98 -10.72
CA ASN A 43 0.53 -21.42 -10.62
C ASN A 43 0.70 -21.86 -9.17
N LEU A 44 -0.28 -22.56 -8.64
CA LEU A 44 -0.17 -23.30 -7.39
C LEU A 44 0.52 -24.63 -7.66
N SER A 45 1.78 -24.77 -7.31
CA SER A 45 2.55 -25.99 -7.45
C SER A 45 2.56 -26.78 -6.14
N MET A 46 2.37 -28.10 -6.27
CA MET A 46 2.27 -29.02 -5.13
C MET A 46 2.84 -30.38 -5.50
N ARG A 47 3.46 -31.07 -4.55
CA ARG A 47 3.78 -32.48 -4.68
C ARG A 47 2.70 -33.32 -3.99
N VAL A 48 2.02 -34.18 -4.75
CA VAL A 48 0.83 -34.90 -4.29
C VAL A 48 0.95 -36.38 -4.57
N THR A 49 0.60 -37.20 -3.57
CA THR A 49 0.40 -38.65 -3.73
C THR A 49 -1.08 -38.94 -3.86
N VAL A 50 -1.49 -39.54 -4.95
CA VAL A 50 -2.88 -39.93 -5.27
C VAL A 50 -3.00 -41.43 -5.20
N TYR A 51 -3.97 -41.96 -4.47
CA TYR A 51 -4.18 -43.40 -4.30
C TYR A 51 -5.28 -43.98 -5.22
N ASN A 52 -6.22 -43.14 -5.70
CA ASN A 52 -7.27 -43.55 -6.58
C ASN A 52 -7.60 -42.39 -7.57
N ALA A 53 -7.49 -42.70 -8.88
CA ALA A 53 -7.75 -41.75 -9.96
C ALA A 53 -9.22 -41.35 -10.13
N SER A 54 -10.15 -42.15 -9.60
CA SER A 54 -11.60 -41.88 -9.70
C SER A 54 -12.07 -40.85 -8.66
N TYR A 55 -11.24 -40.52 -7.68
CA TYR A 55 -11.62 -39.57 -6.63
C TYR A 55 -11.34 -38.14 -7.06
N SER A 56 -12.23 -37.24 -6.65
CA SER A 56 -12.06 -35.79 -6.86
C SER A 56 -11.31 -35.14 -5.69
N ASN A 57 -10.33 -34.32 -6.03
CA ASN A 57 -9.47 -33.61 -5.07
C ASN A 57 -9.81 -32.14 -5.09
N TYR A 58 -10.26 -31.60 -3.95
CA TYR A 58 -10.66 -30.22 -3.74
C TYR A 58 -9.57 -29.49 -2.96
N ILE A 59 -9.18 -28.33 -3.44
CA ILE A 59 -8.13 -27.53 -2.84
C ILE A 59 -8.73 -26.25 -2.28
N THR A 60 -8.32 -25.90 -1.07
CA THR A 60 -8.73 -24.66 -0.42
C THR A 60 -7.47 -23.93 0.09
N ILE A 61 -7.35 -22.66 -0.22
CA ILE A 61 -6.30 -21.76 0.27
C ILE A 61 -6.87 -21.01 1.48
N LYS A 62 -6.19 -21.09 2.61
CA LYS A 62 -6.63 -20.47 3.86
C LYS A 62 -5.55 -19.58 4.47
N ASN A 63 -6.00 -18.53 5.16
CA ASN A 63 -5.22 -17.76 6.10
C ASN A 63 -5.80 -18.00 7.51
N GLY A 64 -5.11 -18.79 8.34
CA GLY A 64 -5.66 -19.29 9.58
C GLY A 64 -6.95 -20.11 9.35
N SER A 65 -8.05 -19.70 9.98
CA SER A 65 -9.38 -20.31 9.80
C SER A 65 -10.13 -19.80 8.57
N THR A 66 -9.74 -18.65 8.00
CA THR A 66 -10.47 -17.98 6.91
C THR A 66 -10.11 -18.58 5.56
N THR A 67 -11.12 -18.93 4.76
CA THR A 67 -10.94 -19.37 3.39
C THR A 67 -10.78 -18.16 2.47
N TYR A 68 -9.68 -18.13 1.72
CA TYR A 68 -9.38 -17.10 0.73
C TYR A 68 -9.75 -17.52 -0.68
N LEU A 69 -9.58 -18.82 -1.02
CA LEU A 69 -9.95 -19.35 -2.30
C LEU A 69 -10.30 -20.85 -2.18
N SER A 70 -11.35 -21.28 -2.87
CA SER A 70 -11.70 -22.69 -3.07
C SER A 70 -11.66 -23.01 -4.55
N LEU A 71 -10.92 -24.05 -4.91
CA LEU A 71 -10.80 -24.52 -6.29
C LEU A 71 -11.76 -25.67 -6.55
N ALA A 72 -12.24 -25.77 -7.80
CA ALA A 72 -13.07 -26.88 -8.24
C ALA A 72 -12.35 -28.21 -8.11
N GLY A 73 -13.12 -29.29 -7.89
CA GLY A 73 -12.59 -30.65 -7.77
C GLY A 73 -11.88 -31.12 -9.05
N ARG A 74 -10.74 -31.80 -8.85
CA ARG A 74 -9.90 -32.30 -9.95
C ARG A 74 -9.58 -33.80 -9.73
N THR A 75 -9.55 -34.55 -10.80
CA THR A 75 -9.07 -35.93 -10.80
C THR A 75 -7.63 -35.99 -11.29
N TRP A 76 -6.84 -36.88 -10.70
CA TRP A 76 -5.45 -37.06 -11.06
C TRP A 76 -5.08 -38.52 -11.13
N ALA A 77 -4.13 -38.87 -12.00
CA ALA A 77 -3.57 -40.20 -12.05
C ALA A 77 -2.96 -40.61 -10.70
N THR A 78 -3.03 -41.90 -10.37
CA THR A 78 -2.43 -42.49 -9.18
C THR A 78 -0.91 -42.33 -9.19
N GLY A 79 -0.33 -42.32 -7.99
CA GLY A 79 1.12 -42.15 -7.77
C GLY A 79 1.49 -40.80 -7.19
N THR A 80 2.78 -40.62 -6.94
CA THR A 80 3.34 -39.39 -6.42
C THR A 80 3.95 -38.56 -7.56
N SER A 81 3.46 -37.32 -7.74
CA SER A 81 3.99 -36.42 -8.76
C SER A 81 3.77 -34.95 -8.39
N ASP A 82 4.52 -34.09 -9.05
CA ASP A 82 4.32 -32.66 -8.99
C ASP A 82 3.07 -32.28 -9.79
N ARG A 83 2.26 -31.43 -9.19
CA ARG A 83 1.02 -30.91 -9.76
C ARG A 83 1.13 -29.39 -9.82
N SER A 84 0.70 -28.81 -10.92
CA SER A 84 0.62 -27.37 -11.11
C SER A 84 -0.82 -27.03 -11.50
N ILE A 85 -1.41 -26.08 -10.79
CA ILE A 85 -2.76 -25.57 -11.06
C ILE A 85 -2.64 -24.09 -11.40
N THR A 86 -2.87 -23.77 -12.65
CA THR A 86 -2.97 -22.37 -13.08
C THR A 86 -4.31 -21.79 -12.60
N LEU A 87 -4.25 -20.71 -11.86
CA LEU A 87 -5.44 -19.99 -11.40
C LEU A 87 -6.05 -19.20 -12.57
N SER A 88 -7.35 -19.33 -12.75
CA SER A 88 -8.12 -18.50 -13.69
C SER A 88 -8.13 -17.02 -13.25
N ALA A 89 -8.52 -16.12 -14.16
CA ALA A 89 -8.61 -14.69 -13.84
C ALA A 89 -9.57 -14.40 -12.67
N SER A 90 -10.70 -15.11 -12.60
CA SER A 90 -11.69 -14.97 -11.51
C SER A 90 -11.15 -15.49 -10.17
N GLU A 91 -10.46 -16.63 -10.18
CA GLU A 91 -9.84 -17.20 -8.98
C GLU A 91 -8.72 -16.28 -8.44
N ARG A 92 -7.91 -15.72 -9.33
CA ARG A 92 -6.90 -14.70 -8.96
C ARG A 92 -7.52 -13.46 -8.36
N THR A 93 -8.59 -12.93 -8.96
CA THR A 93 -9.32 -11.77 -8.44
C THR A 93 -9.88 -12.06 -7.04
N THR A 94 -10.46 -13.23 -6.83
CA THR A 94 -10.97 -13.66 -5.52
C THR A 94 -9.85 -13.71 -4.49
N LEU A 95 -8.72 -14.32 -4.81
CA LEU A 95 -7.57 -14.39 -3.92
C LEU A 95 -7.00 -13.00 -3.60
N LEU A 96 -6.84 -12.14 -4.61
CA LEU A 96 -6.32 -10.78 -4.44
C LEU A 96 -7.24 -9.88 -3.61
N ASN A 97 -8.56 -10.02 -3.77
CA ASN A 97 -9.54 -9.33 -2.93
C ASN A 97 -9.48 -9.80 -1.48
N ALA A 98 -9.30 -11.11 -1.25
CA ALA A 98 -9.09 -11.64 0.09
C ALA A 98 -7.78 -11.14 0.74
N MET A 99 -6.78 -10.78 -0.08
CA MET A 99 -5.51 -10.17 0.31
C MET A 99 -5.53 -8.63 0.34
N ALA A 100 -6.69 -7.97 0.34
CA ALA A 100 -6.81 -6.52 0.20
C ALA A 100 -5.99 -5.70 1.23
N ASN A 101 -5.68 -6.29 2.37
CA ASN A 101 -4.93 -5.66 3.48
C ASN A 101 -3.57 -6.33 3.75
N LEU A 102 -3.10 -7.20 2.86
CA LEU A 102 -1.89 -8.00 3.07
C LEU A 102 -0.95 -7.94 1.87
N LYS A 103 0.33 -7.63 2.11
CA LYS A 103 1.41 -7.80 1.12
C LYS A 103 1.75 -9.27 0.90
N SER A 104 1.69 -10.05 1.98
CA SER A 104 1.96 -11.49 1.99
C SER A 104 1.36 -12.14 3.23
N PHE A 105 1.16 -13.45 3.17
CA PHE A 105 0.77 -14.27 4.31
C PHE A 105 1.26 -15.72 4.13
N THR A 106 1.34 -16.45 5.24
CA THR A 106 1.55 -17.90 5.23
C THR A 106 0.22 -18.59 5.03
N ALA A 107 0.03 -19.13 3.83
CA ALA A 107 -1.18 -19.86 3.46
C ALA A 107 -1.11 -21.31 3.93
N THR A 108 -2.24 -21.84 4.40
CA THR A 108 -2.47 -23.27 4.53
C THR A 108 -3.23 -23.74 3.30
N ILE A 109 -2.60 -24.59 2.51
CA ILE A 109 -3.22 -25.28 1.38
C ILE A 109 -3.83 -26.58 1.91
N GLN A 110 -5.14 -26.70 1.84
CA GLN A 110 -5.87 -27.91 2.24
C GLN A 110 -6.30 -28.71 1.04
N LEU A 111 -6.09 -30.02 1.08
CA LEU A 111 -6.55 -30.98 0.08
C LEU A 111 -7.58 -31.92 0.73
N VAL A 112 -8.77 -31.93 0.17
CA VAL A 112 -9.87 -32.84 0.57
C VAL A 112 -10.16 -33.74 -0.62
N THR A 113 -10.04 -35.05 -0.41
CA THR A 113 -10.39 -36.07 -1.42
C THR A 113 -11.82 -36.52 -1.20
N LYS A 114 -12.62 -36.62 -2.27
CA LYS A 114 -14.01 -37.11 -2.20
C LYS A 114 -14.30 -38.18 -3.25
N SER A 115 -15.19 -39.11 -2.89
CA SER A 115 -15.90 -40.01 -3.79
C SER A 115 -17.36 -39.57 -3.85
N GLY A 116 -17.77 -38.93 -4.93
CA GLY A 116 -19.03 -38.20 -4.96
C GLY A 116 -19.04 -37.06 -3.93
N THR A 117 -19.94 -37.10 -2.98
CA THR A 117 -20.05 -36.13 -1.89
C THR A 117 -19.30 -36.55 -0.61
N THR A 118 -18.89 -37.83 -0.51
CA THR A 118 -18.29 -38.40 0.71
C THR A 118 -16.79 -38.12 0.75
N GLN A 119 -16.30 -37.54 1.86
CA GLN A 119 -14.87 -37.38 2.10
C GLN A 119 -14.17 -38.71 2.32
N ILE A 120 -13.04 -38.90 1.68
CA ILE A 120 -12.20 -40.09 1.77
C ILE A 120 -10.90 -39.70 2.51
N GLY A 121 -10.65 -40.35 3.63
CA GLY A 121 -9.48 -40.11 4.47
C GLY A 121 -9.48 -38.74 5.16
N ASN A 122 -8.33 -38.37 5.71
CA ASN A 122 -8.14 -37.10 6.41
C ASN A 122 -7.83 -35.96 5.40
N VAL A 123 -8.13 -34.73 5.83
CA VAL A 123 -7.65 -33.53 5.13
C VAL A 123 -6.13 -33.52 5.18
N SER A 124 -5.49 -33.35 4.02
CA SER A 124 -4.04 -33.18 3.93
C SER A 124 -3.70 -31.72 3.73
N THR A 125 -2.63 -31.24 4.37
CA THR A 125 -2.24 -29.83 4.34
C THR A 125 -0.76 -29.65 4.09
N CYS A 126 -0.41 -28.52 3.47
CA CYS A 126 0.92 -27.95 3.46
C CYS A 126 0.85 -26.43 3.61
N THR A 127 1.96 -25.78 3.89
CA THR A 127 2.05 -24.32 4.02
C THR A 127 2.98 -23.75 2.97
N CYS A 128 2.61 -22.58 2.43
CA CYS A 128 3.45 -21.80 1.53
C CYS A 128 3.23 -20.30 1.76
N THR A 129 4.15 -19.48 1.28
CA THR A 129 3.98 -18.02 1.29
C THR A 129 3.31 -17.58 0.01
N ILE A 130 2.23 -16.83 0.14
CA ILE A 130 1.57 -16.13 -0.97
C ILE A 130 1.82 -14.63 -0.80
N SER A 131 2.26 -13.95 -1.85
CA SER A 131 2.62 -12.54 -1.80
C SER A 131 2.03 -11.76 -2.98
N THR A 132 2.07 -10.43 -2.88
CA THR A 132 1.84 -9.47 -3.95
C THR A 132 3.09 -8.61 -4.14
N THR A 133 3.12 -7.78 -5.19
CA THR A 133 4.25 -6.90 -5.52
C THR A 133 3.82 -5.44 -5.56
N GLN A 134 4.73 -4.52 -5.24
CA GLN A 134 4.52 -3.07 -5.38
C GLN A 134 4.17 -2.70 -6.83
N SER A 135 4.84 -3.29 -7.80
CA SER A 135 4.68 -2.96 -9.22
C SER A 135 3.30 -3.32 -9.78
N ALA A 136 2.75 -4.47 -9.40
CA ALA A 136 1.47 -4.95 -9.90
C ALA A 136 0.28 -4.51 -9.03
N SER A 137 0.44 -4.45 -7.70
CA SER A 137 -0.63 -4.17 -6.74
C SER A 137 -0.55 -2.80 -6.07
N GLY A 138 0.57 -2.05 -6.23
CA GLY A 138 0.71 -0.73 -5.63
C GLY A 138 -0.28 0.30 -6.18
N PRO A 139 -0.63 1.33 -5.38
CA PRO A 139 -1.54 2.39 -5.80
C PRO A 139 -0.91 3.27 -6.87
N THR A 140 -1.71 4.14 -7.47
CA THR A 140 -1.24 5.19 -8.37
C THR A 140 -1.80 6.53 -7.95
N ILE A 141 -1.01 7.60 -8.16
CA ILE A 141 -1.44 8.98 -8.10
C ILE A 141 -0.77 9.74 -9.26
N SER A 142 -1.54 10.52 -10.02
CA SER A 142 -1.02 11.16 -11.24
C SER A 142 -0.55 12.58 -10.99
N ARG A 143 -1.19 13.32 -10.11
CA ARG A 143 -0.95 14.74 -9.89
C ARG A 143 -1.52 15.24 -8.57
N PHE A 144 -1.09 16.45 -8.19
CA PHE A 144 -1.74 17.28 -7.18
C PHE A 144 -1.64 18.76 -7.62
N THR A 145 -2.41 19.62 -6.98
CA THR A 145 -2.26 21.07 -7.05
C THR A 145 -1.80 21.61 -5.69
N PHE A 146 -1.19 22.78 -5.70
CA PHE A 146 -0.86 23.49 -4.47
C PHE A 146 -1.13 24.98 -4.66
N ALA A 147 -1.33 25.68 -3.57
CA ALA A 147 -1.51 27.13 -3.57
C ALA A 147 -1.11 27.72 -2.22
N ASP A 148 -0.71 28.98 -2.23
CA ASP A 148 -0.72 29.82 -1.04
C ASP A 148 -2.17 30.17 -0.70
N SER A 149 -2.66 29.68 0.43
CA SER A 149 -4.04 29.95 0.89
C SER A 149 -4.17 31.23 1.73
N TYR A 150 -3.07 31.97 1.93
CA TYR A 150 -3.11 33.22 2.70
C TYR A 150 -3.25 34.41 1.79
N THR A 151 -4.44 35.06 1.84
CA THR A 151 -4.83 36.14 0.94
C THR A 151 -3.90 37.34 0.99
N THR A 152 -3.30 37.65 2.15
CA THR A 152 -2.33 38.77 2.28
C THR A 152 -1.08 38.54 1.45
N THR A 153 -0.48 37.35 1.51
CA THR A 153 0.71 37.03 0.75
C THR A 153 0.42 36.87 -0.73
N THR A 154 -0.71 36.30 -1.12
CA THR A 154 -1.12 36.22 -2.53
C THR A 154 -1.43 37.57 -3.15
N ALA A 155 -1.97 38.51 -2.37
CA ALA A 155 -2.15 39.91 -2.83
C ALA A 155 -0.80 40.62 -3.09
N ILE A 156 0.23 40.34 -2.31
CA ILE A 156 1.57 40.89 -2.50
C ILE A 156 2.26 40.25 -3.71
N THR A 157 2.27 38.91 -3.79
CA THR A 157 2.96 38.20 -4.87
C THR A 157 2.22 38.32 -6.20
N GLY A 158 0.90 38.45 -6.18
CA GLY A 158 0.04 38.34 -7.35
C GLY A 158 0.03 36.93 -7.95
N ASN A 159 0.50 35.92 -7.18
CA ASN A 159 0.62 34.54 -7.66
C ASN A 159 0.57 33.56 -6.47
N ASP A 160 -0.43 32.71 -6.42
CA ASP A 160 -0.63 31.70 -5.38
C ASP A 160 0.33 30.49 -5.49
N GLN A 161 1.11 30.42 -6.57
CA GLN A 161 2.14 29.39 -6.79
C GLN A 161 3.52 29.82 -6.28
N VAL A 162 3.63 31.01 -5.67
CA VAL A 162 4.85 31.57 -5.09
C VAL A 162 4.61 31.88 -3.63
N LEU A 163 5.46 31.33 -2.76
CA LEU A 163 5.34 31.51 -1.32
C LEU A 163 6.31 32.59 -0.81
N ILE A 164 5.92 33.27 0.28
CA ILE A 164 6.79 34.15 1.06
C ILE A 164 7.23 33.38 2.30
N GLN A 165 8.54 33.29 2.53
CA GLN A 165 9.15 32.57 3.65
C GLN A 165 8.54 32.99 5.00
N GLY A 166 8.04 31.98 5.75
CA GLY A 166 7.49 32.15 7.10
C GLY A 166 6.17 32.93 7.20
N TYR A 167 5.50 33.21 6.05
CA TYR A 167 4.22 33.94 6.03
C TYR A 167 3.13 33.30 5.16
N SER A 168 3.51 32.80 4.01
CA SER A 168 2.56 32.08 3.14
C SER A 168 2.09 30.79 3.77
N LYS A 169 0.84 30.40 3.50
CA LYS A 169 0.24 29.16 4.01
C LYS A 169 0.04 28.16 2.87
N LEU A 170 1.02 27.28 2.70
CA LEU A 170 0.98 26.26 1.68
C LEU A 170 -0.16 25.26 1.93
N THR A 171 -1.02 25.12 0.95
CA THR A 171 -2.07 24.08 0.91
C THR A 171 -1.84 23.18 -0.31
N VAL A 172 -1.88 21.87 -0.12
CA VAL A 172 -1.72 20.85 -1.15
C VAL A 172 -3.05 20.12 -1.33
N THR A 173 -3.57 20.10 -2.56
CA THR A 173 -4.82 19.41 -2.89
C THR A 173 -4.49 18.17 -3.72
N PRO A 174 -4.67 16.95 -3.16
CA PRO A 174 -4.47 15.72 -3.88
C PRO A 174 -5.36 15.62 -5.13
N GLY A 175 -4.81 15.05 -6.19
CA GLY A 175 -5.59 14.57 -7.33
C GLY A 175 -6.13 13.17 -7.07
N THR A 176 -6.69 12.56 -8.12
CA THR A 176 -7.24 11.21 -8.02
C THR A 176 -6.14 10.19 -7.76
N ALA A 177 -6.30 9.43 -6.69
CA ALA A 177 -5.52 8.24 -6.39
C ALA A 177 -6.36 6.98 -6.63
N THR A 178 -5.73 5.93 -7.14
CA THR A 178 -6.39 4.66 -7.43
C THR A 178 -5.60 3.52 -6.82
N SER A 179 -6.29 2.66 -6.09
CA SER A 179 -5.76 1.39 -5.60
C SER A 179 -6.00 0.28 -6.61
N LYS A 180 -5.31 -0.85 -6.46
CA LYS A 180 -5.42 -2.02 -7.35
C LYS A 180 -5.76 -3.29 -6.56
N ASN A 181 -6.26 -4.29 -7.27
CA ASN A 181 -6.40 -5.65 -6.77
C ASN A 181 -7.16 -5.74 -5.43
N GLY A 182 -8.28 -5.03 -5.31
CA GLY A 182 -9.14 -5.06 -4.12
C GLY A 182 -8.68 -4.20 -2.93
N ALA A 183 -7.48 -3.59 -2.97
CA ALA A 183 -7.04 -2.65 -1.94
C ALA A 183 -7.84 -1.34 -1.98
N SER A 184 -7.75 -0.54 -0.93
CA SER A 184 -8.30 0.81 -0.84
C SER A 184 -7.19 1.82 -0.49
N ILE A 185 -7.34 3.09 -0.88
CA ILE A 185 -6.45 4.15 -0.40
C ILE A 185 -6.79 4.45 1.05
N VAL A 186 -5.79 4.45 1.92
CA VAL A 186 -5.96 4.66 3.37
C VAL A 186 -5.27 5.91 3.89
N SER A 187 -4.33 6.49 3.14
CA SER A 187 -3.62 7.69 3.57
C SER A 187 -3.12 8.52 2.40
N TYR A 188 -3.18 9.84 2.60
CA TYR A 188 -2.54 10.88 1.81
C TYR A 188 -1.61 11.64 2.72
N SER A 189 -0.36 11.86 2.32
CA SER A 189 0.65 12.60 3.09
C SER A 189 1.41 13.55 2.18
N ALA A 190 1.46 14.83 2.54
CA ALA A 190 2.25 15.84 1.83
C ALA A 190 3.40 16.33 2.71
N VAL A 191 4.56 16.49 2.09
CA VAL A 191 5.79 16.98 2.75
C VAL A 191 6.37 18.12 1.94
N CYS A 192 6.77 19.20 2.61
CA CYS A 192 7.57 20.29 2.06
C CYS A 192 8.51 20.84 3.14
N SER A 193 9.81 20.88 2.86
CA SER A 193 10.84 21.44 3.77
C SER A 193 10.73 20.95 5.23
N GLY A 194 10.45 19.64 5.43
CA GLY A 194 10.30 19.03 6.75
C GLY A 194 8.92 19.18 7.39
N VAL A 195 8.04 20.03 6.83
CA VAL A 195 6.65 20.12 7.28
C VAL A 195 5.87 18.98 6.64
N THR A 196 5.16 18.19 7.46
CA THR A 196 4.34 17.05 7.02
C THR A 196 2.91 17.20 7.49
N LYS A 197 1.95 16.92 6.60
CA LYS A 197 0.53 16.78 6.92
C LYS A 197 -0.04 15.56 6.22
N SER A 198 -1.01 14.92 6.87
CA SER A 198 -1.67 13.73 6.32
C SER A 198 -3.15 13.69 6.69
N ASN A 199 -3.94 13.00 5.85
CA ASN A 199 -5.32 12.62 6.12
C ASN A 199 -5.66 11.30 5.43
N THR A 200 -6.87 10.80 5.67
CA THR A 200 -7.38 9.53 5.10
C THR A 200 -8.43 9.74 4.00
N THR A 201 -8.86 10.98 3.76
CA THR A 201 -10.01 11.30 2.90
C THR A 201 -9.61 11.83 1.52
N GLY A 202 -8.33 12.21 1.35
CA GLY A 202 -7.89 12.91 0.14
C GLY A 202 -8.32 14.39 0.10
N ALA A 203 -8.80 14.95 1.21
CA ALA A 203 -9.06 16.37 1.34
C ALA A 203 -7.75 17.18 1.26
N ALA A 204 -7.85 18.48 1.04
CA ALA A 204 -6.70 19.37 1.00
C ALA A 204 -5.87 19.31 2.31
N LEU A 205 -4.56 19.33 2.16
CA LEU A 205 -3.58 19.24 3.25
C LEU A 205 -2.96 20.63 3.48
N ALA A 206 -3.34 21.28 4.56
CA ALA A 206 -2.79 22.58 4.95
C ALA A 206 -1.44 22.39 5.65
N LEU A 207 -0.33 22.51 4.90
CA LEU A 207 1.01 22.44 5.45
C LEU A 207 1.33 23.67 6.31
N GLY A 208 0.75 24.83 5.95
CA GLY A 208 1.01 26.09 6.66
C GLY A 208 2.28 26.78 6.19
N GLU A 209 2.99 27.42 7.10
CA GLU A 209 4.15 28.24 6.78
C GLU A 209 5.39 27.41 6.45
N ILE A 210 6.11 27.82 5.39
CA ILE A 210 7.38 27.24 4.98
C ILE A 210 8.51 28.20 5.38
N GLY A 211 9.30 27.78 6.37
CA GLY A 211 10.35 28.61 6.96
C GLY A 211 11.65 28.66 6.16
N THR A 212 11.78 27.95 5.04
CA THR A 212 13.03 27.85 4.27
C THR A 212 12.82 28.41 2.87
N SER A 213 13.59 29.39 2.45
CA SER A 213 13.50 30.01 1.12
C SER A 213 14.21 29.22 0.02
N GLY A 214 14.00 29.63 -1.23
CA GLY A 214 14.53 29.00 -2.44
C GLY A 214 13.52 28.03 -3.06
N THR A 215 13.98 27.26 -4.06
CA THR A 215 13.15 26.20 -4.65
C THR A 215 13.03 25.04 -3.68
N ARG A 216 11.81 24.61 -3.41
CA ARG A 216 11.49 23.53 -2.49
C ARG A 216 10.60 22.51 -3.16
N ASP A 217 10.83 21.24 -2.85
CA ASP A 217 9.99 20.17 -3.37
C ASP A 217 8.83 19.88 -2.42
N ILE A 218 7.65 19.79 -3.02
CA ILE A 218 6.45 19.27 -2.39
C ILE A 218 6.27 17.83 -2.87
N THR A 219 6.31 16.87 -1.96
CA THR A 219 6.06 15.47 -2.28
C THR A 219 4.75 15.03 -1.67
N LEU A 220 3.81 14.59 -2.51
CA LEU A 220 2.57 13.95 -2.09
C LEU A 220 2.71 12.43 -2.24
N THR A 221 2.46 11.70 -1.17
CA THR A 221 2.48 10.23 -1.11
C THR A 221 1.11 9.72 -0.74
N VAL A 222 0.64 8.70 -1.45
CA VAL A 222 -0.56 7.93 -1.10
C VAL A 222 -0.15 6.53 -0.66
N THR A 223 -0.90 5.98 0.29
CA THR A 223 -0.70 4.62 0.80
C THR A 223 -2.00 3.84 0.67
N ASP A 224 -1.90 2.60 0.21
CA ASP A 224 -3.05 1.69 0.15
C ASP A 224 -3.17 0.81 1.40
N SER A 225 -4.26 0.05 1.50
CA SER A 225 -4.56 -0.83 2.63
C SER A 225 -3.56 -1.98 2.82
N ARG A 226 -2.77 -2.32 1.80
CA ARG A 226 -1.63 -3.26 1.89
C ARG A 226 -0.38 -2.58 2.46
N GLY A 227 -0.33 -1.24 2.49
CA GLY A 227 0.84 -0.46 2.85
C GLY A 227 1.81 -0.27 1.68
N TYR A 228 1.36 -0.43 0.43
CA TYR A 228 2.08 0.03 -0.74
C TYR A 228 1.86 1.53 -0.95
N THR A 229 2.85 2.20 -1.55
CA THR A 229 2.83 3.65 -1.70
C THR A 229 3.07 4.07 -3.14
N ALA A 230 2.56 5.26 -3.50
CA ALA A 230 2.94 5.97 -4.70
C ALA A 230 3.12 7.45 -4.38
N SER A 231 4.09 8.09 -5.02
CA SER A 231 4.41 9.49 -4.77
C SER A 231 4.51 10.28 -6.06
N VAL A 232 4.21 11.57 -5.95
CA VAL A 232 4.42 12.56 -7.01
C VAL A 232 5.00 13.82 -6.39
N THR A 233 5.94 14.48 -7.10
CA THR A 233 6.67 15.65 -6.60
C THR A 233 6.48 16.82 -7.56
N LYS A 234 6.35 18.04 -7.00
CA LYS A 234 6.39 19.33 -7.71
C LYS A 234 7.25 20.31 -6.94
N SER A 235 7.95 21.17 -7.64
CA SER A 235 8.73 22.24 -7.00
C SER A 235 7.87 23.49 -6.80
N VAL A 236 8.12 24.22 -5.72
CA VAL A 236 7.56 25.52 -5.38
C VAL A 236 8.68 26.51 -5.09
N THR A 237 8.50 27.77 -5.49
CA THR A 237 9.42 28.86 -5.15
C THR A 237 8.98 29.52 -3.85
N VAL A 238 9.89 29.58 -2.87
CA VAL A 238 9.72 30.29 -1.60
C VAL A 238 10.65 31.51 -1.61
N VAL A 239 10.07 32.70 -1.74
CA VAL A 239 10.81 33.97 -1.72
C VAL A 239 11.33 34.23 -0.32
N ALA A 240 12.63 34.51 -0.23
CA ALA A 240 13.25 34.87 1.05
C ALA A 240 12.62 36.15 1.62
N TYR A 241 12.35 36.14 2.90
CA TYR A 241 11.81 37.31 3.59
C TYR A 241 12.31 37.41 5.03
N SER A 242 12.65 38.62 5.42
CA SER A 242 12.89 39.01 6.78
C SER A 242 12.11 40.29 7.14
N LYS A 243 11.71 40.42 8.40
CA LYS A 243 10.99 41.61 8.86
C LYS A 243 11.84 42.88 8.61
N PRO A 244 11.21 44.02 8.33
CA PRO A 244 11.92 45.30 8.29
C PRO A 244 12.73 45.50 9.57
N LYS A 245 13.95 46.03 9.42
CA LYS A 245 14.86 46.26 10.51
C LYS A 245 15.30 47.70 10.49
N ILE A 246 15.24 48.37 11.64
CA ILE A 246 15.89 49.68 11.90
C ILE A 246 17.28 49.38 12.43
N ASN A 247 18.32 49.79 11.71
CA ASN A 247 19.71 49.64 12.10
C ASN A 247 20.13 50.77 13.03
N SER A 248 19.73 52.01 12.70
CA SER A 248 19.94 53.19 13.54
C SER A 248 18.84 54.22 13.30
N ALA A 249 18.52 54.97 14.34
CA ALA A 249 17.67 56.15 14.26
C ALA A 249 18.17 57.20 15.22
N SER A 250 18.27 58.43 14.79
CA SER A 250 18.59 59.57 15.64
C SER A 250 17.69 60.76 15.28
N LEU A 251 17.28 61.46 16.29
CA LEU A 251 16.50 62.69 16.16
C LEU A 251 17.30 63.84 16.77
N ARG A 252 17.59 64.84 15.97
CA ARG A 252 18.34 66.03 16.42
C ARG A 252 17.71 67.30 15.90
N ARG A 253 17.89 68.44 16.60
CA ARG A 253 17.57 69.73 16.04
C ARG A 253 18.57 70.09 14.94
N THR A 254 18.10 70.78 13.91
CA THR A 254 18.95 71.29 12.84
C THR A 254 19.89 72.38 13.31
N ASN A 255 19.40 73.16 14.28
CA ASN A 255 20.19 74.12 15.03
C ASN A 255 19.52 74.38 16.41
N ASP A 256 20.11 75.18 17.30
CA ASP A 256 19.59 75.41 18.62
C ASP A 256 18.42 76.42 18.72
N ILE A 257 18.00 76.99 17.60
CA ILE A 257 17.03 78.09 17.53
C ILE A 257 15.69 77.59 16.87
N GLU A 258 15.76 76.72 15.90
CA GLU A 258 14.59 76.28 15.15
C GLU A 258 13.83 75.18 15.86
N THR A 259 12.53 75.15 15.58
CA THR A 259 11.61 74.07 16.08
C THR A 259 11.69 72.84 15.27
N GLU A 260 12.38 72.86 14.10
CA GLU A 260 12.49 71.72 13.21
C GLU A 260 13.46 70.67 13.75
N MET A 261 13.10 69.43 13.58
CA MET A 261 13.92 68.29 13.98
C MET A 261 14.25 67.44 12.77
N GLN A 262 15.49 67.00 12.68
CA GLN A 262 15.96 66.09 11.67
C GLN A 262 15.92 64.65 12.21
N LEU A 263 15.15 63.80 11.60
CA LEU A 263 15.22 62.34 11.80
C LEU A 263 16.24 61.77 10.83
N VAL A 264 17.29 61.18 11.35
CA VAL A 264 18.23 60.37 10.57
C VAL A 264 17.90 58.92 10.85
N PHE A 265 17.60 58.19 9.78
CA PHE A 265 17.10 56.81 9.87
C PHE A 265 17.91 55.94 8.88
N ASP A 266 18.46 54.83 9.39
CA ASP A 266 18.99 53.72 8.58
C ASP A 266 18.18 52.47 8.86
N GLY A 267 17.69 51.85 7.80
CA GLY A 267 16.88 50.66 7.91
C GLY A 267 16.93 49.82 6.63
N SER A 268 16.53 48.58 6.77
CA SER A 268 16.48 47.64 5.64
C SER A 268 15.12 46.94 5.56
N ILE A 269 14.67 46.70 4.34
CA ILE A 269 13.53 45.85 4.00
C ILE A 269 13.99 44.68 3.16
N SER A 270 13.38 43.51 3.36
CA SER A 270 13.63 42.34 2.52
C SER A 270 12.88 42.53 1.20
N PRO A 271 13.56 42.52 0.04
CA PRO A 271 12.86 42.62 -1.25
C PRO A 271 12.02 41.33 -1.51
N ILE A 272 10.78 41.51 -1.94
CA ILE A 272 9.93 40.43 -2.41
C ILE A 272 9.87 40.52 -3.94
N THR A 273 10.65 39.70 -4.62
CA THR A 273 10.73 39.70 -6.10
C THR A 273 10.02 38.49 -6.67
N VAL A 274 9.02 38.72 -7.53
CA VAL A 274 8.26 37.68 -8.24
C VAL A 274 8.28 37.97 -9.73
N GLY A 275 8.74 37.00 -10.53
CA GLY A 275 8.86 37.18 -11.98
C GLY A 275 9.74 38.36 -12.39
N GLY A 276 10.82 38.64 -11.62
CA GLY A 276 11.72 39.77 -11.89
C GLY A 276 11.21 41.12 -11.38
N THR A 277 10.00 41.20 -10.85
CA THR A 277 9.41 42.45 -10.35
C THR A 277 9.38 42.46 -8.84
N GLN A 278 9.92 43.56 -8.25
CA GLN A 278 9.82 43.80 -6.80
C GLN A 278 8.39 44.20 -6.43
N LYS A 279 7.80 43.52 -5.44
CA LYS A 279 6.40 43.64 -5.04
C LYS A 279 6.19 44.46 -3.76
N ASN A 280 7.24 44.73 -3.03
CA ASN A 280 7.17 45.54 -1.82
C ASN A 280 8.10 46.77 -1.90
N SER A 281 7.73 47.82 -1.26
CA SER A 281 8.51 49.08 -1.16
C SER A 281 8.29 49.75 0.18
N LEU A 282 9.22 50.61 0.60
CA LEU A 282 9.03 51.52 1.73
C LEU A 282 8.16 52.67 1.26
N LEU A 283 6.98 52.85 1.88
CA LEU A 283 6.07 53.94 1.53
C LEU A 283 6.43 55.25 2.24
N TYR A 284 6.67 55.20 3.53
CA TYR A 284 7.06 56.35 4.36
C TYR A 284 7.55 55.90 5.75
N VAL A 285 8.25 56.76 6.41
CA VAL A 285 8.63 56.65 7.83
C VAL A 285 7.86 57.73 8.61
N ARG A 286 7.17 57.34 9.67
CA ARG A 286 6.46 58.22 10.61
C ARG A 286 7.09 58.14 11.99
#